data_c15f482b1430764c6e7933c104663dfb
#
_entry.id   c15f482b1430764c6e7933c104663dfb
#
_cell.length_a   1.000
_cell.length_b   1.000
_cell.length_c   1.000
_cell.angle_alpha   90.00
_cell.angle_beta   90.00
_cell.angle_gamma   90.00
#
_symmetry.space_group_name_H-M   'P 1'
#
loop_
_entity.id
_entity.type
_entity.pdbx_description
1 polymer ?
#
loop_
_entity_poly.entity_id
_entity_poly.type
_entity_poly.pdbx_seq_one_letter_code
_entity_poly.pdbx_strand_id
1 'polypeptide(L)'
;MRGILVAGAIALFISLFGTPLLIRLLARRGYGQIIRDDGPTSHHTKRGTPTMGGLIIILAALAGYLLTHLLMQSPMSSSALLVLGLMAALGFVGFLDDWLKVSRQKSLGLNPKQKIFGQVLFAAIFGYLGIHFPDADGLTPISQNLSTVRDTSIVLGGILVIIWVVLMVTATSNGVNLTDGLDGLATGAAVMTFIAYILIGVWEFGQRCSITTSSNCYIVRDPLDLAVLSAALAGACAGFLWWNASPAKIFMGDTGSLALGGALAGIATSLRIELLLIPLGGLFVIISASVILQVLYFKATGGKRIFKMAPLQHHFELIGWGEVTIVMRFWIISGLCVAAGLGLFYAQWVSN
;
A
#
# COMPACT_ATOMS: atom_id res chain seq x y z
N MET A 1 16.24 10.59 -11.99
CA MET A 1 17.10 9.73 -11.14
C MET A 1 17.49 10.40 -9.82
N ARG A 2 18.07 11.65 -9.81
CA ARG A 2 18.41 12.34 -8.54
C ARG A 2 17.19 12.51 -7.62
N GLY A 3 16.03 12.90 -8.17
CA GLY A 3 14.80 13.07 -7.40
C GLY A 3 14.35 11.82 -6.64
N ILE A 4 14.48 10.64 -7.23
CA ILE A 4 14.15 9.36 -6.60
C ILE A 4 14.96 9.15 -5.32
N LEU A 5 16.29 9.34 -5.40
CA LEU A 5 17.21 9.18 -4.25
C LEU A 5 16.93 10.21 -3.16
N VAL A 6 16.71 11.46 -3.55
CA VAL A 6 16.43 12.55 -2.61
C VAL A 6 15.10 12.34 -1.90
N ALA A 7 14.03 11.99 -2.63
CA ALA A 7 12.71 11.74 -2.05
C ALA A 7 12.74 10.57 -1.06
N GLY A 8 13.37 9.46 -1.46
CA GLY A 8 13.53 8.30 -0.58
C GLY A 8 14.34 8.62 0.68
N ALA A 9 15.46 9.33 0.53
CA ALA A 9 16.31 9.72 1.66
C ALA A 9 15.58 10.66 2.62
N ILE A 10 14.96 11.73 2.13
CA ILE A 10 14.20 12.69 2.98
C ILE A 10 13.11 11.96 3.74
N ALA A 11 12.29 11.15 3.05
CA ALA A 11 11.20 10.42 3.68
C ALA A 11 11.70 9.41 4.72
N LEU A 12 12.80 8.69 4.42
CA LEU A 12 13.44 7.77 5.36
C LEU A 12 13.89 8.48 6.63
N PHE A 13 14.62 9.59 6.50
CA PHE A 13 15.10 10.33 7.67
C PHE A 13 13.98 10.94 8.50
N ILE A 14 12.94 11.52 7.85
CA ILE A 14 11.77 12.05 8.56
C ILE A 14 11.06 10.94 9.32
N SER A 15 10.83 9.79 8.70
CA SER A 15 10.17 8.66 9.33
C SER A 15 11.01 8.07 10.46
N LEU A 16 12.31 7.83 10.24
CA LEU A 16 13.22 7.22 11.19
C LEU A 16 13.35 8.08 12.48
N PHE A 17 13.56 9.38 12.34
CA PHE A 17 13.76 10.29 13.48
C PHE A 17 12.45 10.89 14.00
N GLY A 18 11.40 10.95 13.18
CA GLY A 18 10.09 11.42 13.59
C GLY A 18 9.30 10.39 14.41
N THR A 19 9.48 9.09 14.12
CA THR A 19 8.76 8.02 14.84
C THR A 19 8.98 8.06 16.37
N PRO A 20 10.19 8.24 16.92
CA PRO A 20 10.37 8.36 18.38
C PRO A 20 9.62 9.53 19.00
N LEU A 21 9.49 10.65 18.26
CA LEU A 21 8.72 11.80 18.73
C LEU A 21 7.23 11.48 18.77
N LEU A 22 6.73 10.81 17.74
CA LEU A 22 5.34 10.33 17.68
C LEU A 22 5.05 9.32 18.82
N ILE A 23 5.94 8.35 19.06
CA ILE A 23 5.81 7.38 20.15
C ILE A 23 5.65 8.11 21.48
N ARG A 24 6.51 9.11 21.78
CA ARG A 24 6.44 9.89 23.03
C ARG A 24 5.12 10.66 23.15
N LEU A 25 4.65 11.24 22.04
CA LEU A 25 3.39 11.99 22.01
C LEU A 25 2.19 11.09 22.28
N LEU A 26 2.12 9.93 21.61
CA LEU A 26 1.03 8.97 21.75
C LEU A 26 1.04 8.31 23.15
N ALA A 27 2.21 7.94 23.65
CA ALA A 27 2.36 7.36 24.98
C ALA A 27 1.91 8.32 26.09
N ARG A 28 2.26 9.63 25.99
CA ARG A 28 1.80 10.65 26.95
C ARG A 28 0.28 10.82 26.99
N ARG A 29 -0.39 10.53 25.86
CA ARG A 29 -1.86 10.60 25.74
C ARG A 29 -2.57 9.28 26.07
N GLY A 30 -1.82 8.23 26.41
CA GLY A 30 -2.38 6.89 26.68
C GLY A 30 -2.95 6.19 25.45
N TYR A 31 -2.46 6.52 24.25
CA TYR A 31 -2.93 5.95 22.98
C TYR A 31 -2.21 4.62 22.70
N GLY A 32 -2.47 3.62 23.56
CA GLY A 32 -2.00 2.25 23.38
C GLY A 32 -3.06 1.36 22.75
N GLN A 33 -2.61 0.37 21.97
CA GLN A 33 -3.51 -0.58 21.31
C GLN A 33 -4.22 -1.46 22.35
N ILE A 34 -5.53 -1.64 22.14
CA ILE A 34 -6.36 -2.57 22.89
C ILE A 34 -6.36 -3.88 22.09
N ILE A 35 -5.82 -4.94 22.69
CA ILE A 35 -5.73 -6.25 22.08
C ILE A 35 -7.04 -7.00 22.30
N ARG A 36 -7.52 -7.69 21.27
CA ARG A 36 -8.70 -8.56 21.35
C ARG A 36 -8.38 -9.80 22.17
N ASP A 37 -9.32 -10.25 22.99
CA ASP A 37 -9.16 -11.43 23.84
C ASP A 37 -9.30 -12.75 23.05
N ASP A 38 -9.84 -12.71 21.82
CA ASP A 38 -10.02 -13.86 20.91
C ASP A 38 -8.82 -14.14 20.01
N GLY A 39 -7.73 -13.36 20.13
CA GLY A 39 -6.48 -13.54 19.39
C GLY A 39 -5.48 -14.50 20.04
N PRO A 40 -4.31 -14.75 19.37
CA PRO A 40 -3.22 -15.52 19.98
C PRO A 40 -2.77 -14.91 21.31
N THR A 41 -2.54 -15.72 22.33
CA THR A 41 -2.14 -15.28 23.68
C THR A 41 -0.80 -14.54 23.69
N SER A 42 0.08 -14.82 22.72
CA SER A 42 1.35 -14.10 22.52
C SER A 42 1.17 -12.60 22.34
N HIS A 43 0.01 -12.14 21.84
CA HIS A 43 -0.25 -10.73 21.60
C HIS A 43 -0.54 -9.94 22.90
N HIS A 44 -0.92 -10.62 23.99
CA HIS A 44 -1.21 -9.93 25.27
C HIS A 44 -0.01 -9.17 25.83
N THR A 45 1.23 -9.58 25.52
CA THR A 45 2.46 -8.87 25.93
C THR A 45 2.64 -7.54 25.22
N LYS A 46 1.94 -7.31 24.10
CA LYS A 46 2.00 -6.09 23.28
C LYS A 46 0.98 -5.03 23.71
N ARG A 47 0.20 -5.29 24.77
CA ARG A 47 -0.81 -4.36 25.28
C ARG A 47 -0.15 -3.05 25.72
N GLY A 48 -0.70 -1.93 25.22
CA GLY A 48 -0.16 -0.60 25.54
C GLY A 48 0.89 -0.08 24.54
N THR A 49 1.33 -0.87 23.55
CA THR A 49 2.16 -0.35 22.46
C THR A 49 1.38 0.71 21.68
N PRO A 50 1.95 1.92 21.46
CA PRO A 50 1.29 2.98 20.69
C PRO A 50 0.85 2.51 19.31
N THR A 51 -0.33 2.96 18.87
CA THR A 51 -0.87 2.73 17.53
C THR A 51 -0.94 4.06 16.74
N MET A 52 -1.45 4.07 15.51
CA MET A 52 -1.48 5.22 14.60
C MET A 52 -0.11 5.61 14.02
N GLY A 53 0.83 4.70 13.95
CA GLY A 53 2.14 4.94 13.34
C GLY A 53 2.07 5.33 11.86
N GLY A 54 0.96 5.00 11.19
CA GLY A 54 0.68 5.44 9.83
C GLY A 54 0.73 6.95 9.62
N LEU A 55 0.49 7.76 10.66
CA LEU A 55 0.61 9.22 10.58
C LEU A 55 2.01 9.65 10.16
N ILE A 56 3.06 9.07 10.74
CA ILE A 56 4.43 9.44 10.39
C ILE A 56 4.80 8.96 8.99
N ILE A 57 4.28 7.80 8.54
CA ILE A 57 4.50 7.31 7.18
C ILE A 57 3.90 8.30 6.16
N ILE A 58 2.65 8.71 6.37
CA ILE A 58 1.94 9.67 5.50
C ILE A 58 2.70 11.00 5.46
N LEU A 59 3.04 11.56 6.64
CA LEU A 59 3.75 12.83 6.73
C LEU A 59 5.14 12.75 6.11
N ALA A 60 5.88 11.67 6.31
CA ALA A 60 7.21 11.47 5.74
C ALA A 60 7.16 11.32 4.21
N ALA A 61 6.19 10.58 3.67
CA ALA A 61 6.00 10.43 2.24
C ALA A 61 5.61 11.76 1.58
N LEU A 62 4.65 12.49 2.17
CA LEU A 62 4.25 13.83 1.71
C LEU A 62 5.45 14.78 1.72
N ALA A 63 6.17 14.89 2.84
CA ALA A 63 7.33 15.76 2.96
C ALA A 63 8.46 15.35 2.00
N GLY A 64 8.74 14.05 1.88
CA GLY A 64 9.76 13.52 0.97
C GLY A 64 9.48 13.89 -0.48
N TYR A 65 8.24 13.73 -0.92
CA TYR A 65 7.82 14.11 -2.27
C TYR A 65 7.86 15.64 -2.47
N LEU A 66 7.17 16.41 -1.62
CA LEU A 66 7.05 17.87 -1.78
C LEU A 66 8.40 18.59 -1.67
N LEU A 67 9.22 18.25 -0.69
CA LEU A 67 10.54 18.86 -0.51
C LEU A 67 11.49 18.53 -1.66
N THR A 68 11.39 17.34 -2.25
CA THR A 68 12.19 16.99 -3.42
C THR A 68 11.85 17.87 -4.62
N HIS A 69 10.56 18.08 -4.90
CA HIS A 69 10.13 18.98 -5.98
C HIS A 69 10.55 20.43 -5.73
N LEU A 70 10.44 20.89 -4.48
CA LEU A 70 10.89 22.22 -4.08
C LEU A 70 12.41 22.38 -4.27
N LEU A 71 13.22 21.42 -3.81
CA LEU A 71 14.69 21.46 -3.92
C LEU A 71 15.17 21.35 -5.36
N MET A 72 14.48 20.57 -6.18
CA MET A 72 14.84 20.37 -7.59
C MET A 72 14.16 21.35 -8.54
N GLN A 73 13.30 22.24 -8.03
CA GLN A 73 12.52 23.20 -8.82
C GLN A 73 11.80 22.53 -10.00
N SER A 74 11.31 21.29 -9.78
CA SER A 74 10.59 20.51 -10.79
C SER A 74 9.08 20.57 -10.55
N PRO A 75 8.25 20.59 -11.61
CA PRO A 75 6.81 20.58 -11.44
C PRO A 75 6.34 19.24 -10.84
N MET A 76 5.32 19.30 -10.00
CA MET A 76 4.61 18.14 -9.47
C MET A 76 3.57 17.67 -10.50
N SER A 77 3.47 16.36 -10.72
CA SER A 77 2.49 15.82 -11.65
C SER A 77 1.11 15.65 -11.01
N SER A 78 0.06 15.77 -11.83
CA SER A 78 -1.30 15.49 -11.37
C SER A 78 -1.50 14.02 -10.99
N SER A 79 -0.80 13.09 -11.65
CA SER A 79 -0.85 11.65 -11.31
C SER A 79 -0.36 11.40 -9.88
N ALA A 80 0.80 11.94 -9.52
CA ALA A 80 1.35 11.77 -8.17
C ALA A 80 0.53 12.50 -7.10
N LEU A 81 0.04 13.72 -7.39
CA LEU A 81 -0.82 14.47 -6.47
C LEU A 81 -2.15 13.77 -6.19
N LEU A 82 -2.76 13.14 -7.19
CA LEU A 82 -3.97 12.35 -7.02
C LEU A 82 -3.72 11.13 -6.14
N VAL A 83 -2.61 10.41 -6.34
CA VAL A 83 -2.24 9.27 -5.49
C VAL A 83 -1.96 9.72 -4.05
N LEU A 84 -1.26 10.82 -3.84
CA LEU A 84 -1.05 11.40 -2.51
C LEU A 84 -2.38 11.80 -1.85
N GLY A 85 -3.29 12.38 -2.61
CA GLY A 85 -4.64 12.70 -2.15
C GLY A 85 -5.42 11.45 -1.72
N LEU A 86 -5.39 10.38 -2.53
CA LEU A 86 -6.02 9.10 -2.20
C LEU A 86 -5.40 8.50 -0.92
N MET A 87 -4.07 8.47 -0.84
CA MET A 87 -3.34 7.98 0.34
C MET A 87 -3.74 8.74 1.61
N ALA A 88 -3.76 10.06 1.55
CA ALA A 88 -4.12 10.90 2.70
C ALA A 88 -5.60 10.72 3.09
N ALA A 89 -6.50 10.60 2.13
CA ALA A 89 -7.92 10.40 2.36
C ALA A 89 -8.24 9.03 2.99
N LEU A 90 -7.61 7.96 2.50
CA LEU A 90 -7.75 6.63 3.11
C LEU A 90 -7.06 6.56 4.47
N GLY A 91 -5.90 7.23 4.62
CA GLY A 91 -5.25 7.41 5.90
C GLY A 91 -6.13 8.13 6.91
N PHE A 92 -6.90 9.12 6.47
CA PHE A 92 -7.88 9.81 7.32
C PHE A 92 -9.03 8.88 7.75
N VAL A 93 -9.54 8.03 6.86
CA VAL A 93 -10.55 7.00 7.23
C VAL A 93 -9.98 6.06 8.29
N GLY A 94 -8.73 5.60 8.10
CA GLY A 94 -8.04 4.75 9.08
C GLY A 94 -7.78 5.47 10.40
N PHE A 95 -7.39 6.75 10.33
CA PHE A 95 -7.20 7.58 11.52
C PHE A 95 -8.47 7.72 12.35
N LEU A 96 -9.61 7.93 11.72
CA LEU A 96 -10.91 7.97 12.42
C LEU A 96 -11.21 6.65 13.10
N ASP A 97 -10.91 5.53 12.45
CA ASP A 97 -11.09 4.19 13.02
C ASP A 97 -10.20 3.98 14.25
N ASP A 98 -8.91 4.24 14.12
CA ASP A 98 -7.94 4.11 15.21
C ASP A 98 -8.25 5.07 16.37
N TRP A 99 -8.60 6.32 16.06
CA TRP A 99 -8.94 7.32 17.08
C TRP A 99 -10.19 6.94 17.87
N LEU A 100 -11.22 6.38 17.21
CA LEU A 100 -12.43 5.90 17.87
C LEU A 100 -12.12 4.70 18.79
N LYS A 101 -11.25 3.77 18.37
CA LYS A 101 -10.81 2.65 19.21
C LYS A 101 -10.16 3.14 20.49
N VAL A 102 -9.20 4.07 20.35
CA VAL A 102 -8.44 4.60 21.48
C VAL A 102 -9.29 5.48 22.38
N SER A 103 -10.07 6.41 21.83
CA SER A 103 -10.87 7.36 22.62
C SER A 103 -12.01 6.67 23.37
N ARG A 104 -12.59 5.60 22.81
CA ARG A 104 -13.67 4.85 23.46
C ARG A 104 -13.18 3.68 24.31
N GLN A 105 -11.88 3.42 24.35
CA GLN A 105 -11.30 2.26 25.05
C GLN A 105 -11.96 0.93 24.63
N LYS A 106 -12.28 0.78 23.33
CA LYS A 106 -12.92 -0.40 22.76
C LYS A 106 -12.10 -0.94 21.57
N SER A 107 -12.14 -2.24 21.37
CA SER A 107 -11.50 -2.90 20.22
C SER A 107 -12.20 -2.64 18.89
N LEU A 108 -13.43 -2.10 18.89
CA LEU A 108 -14.21 -1.75 17.71
C LEU A 108 -14.16 -0.23 17.48
N GLY A 109 -13.63 0.18 16.33
CA GLY A 109 -13.60 1.56 15.84
C GLY A 109 -14.86 1.93 15.04
N LEU A 110 -14.67 2.26 13.78
CA LEU A 110 -15.76 2.49 12.82
C LEU A 110 -16.54 1.20 12.57
N ASN A 111 -17.85 1.35 12.30
CA ASN A 111 -18.63 0.22 11.80
C ASN A 111 -18.04 -0.21 10.42
N PRO A 112 -17.94 -1.53 10.12
CA PRO A 112 -17.42 -2.01 8.83
C PRO A 112 -18.06 -1.33 7.62
N LYS A 113 -19.38 -1.05 7.66
CA LYS A 113 -20.08 -0.32 6.59
C LYS A 113 -19.56 1.11 6.40
N GLN A 114 -19.27 1.82 7.49
CA GLN A 114 -18.74 3.20 7.45
C GLN A 114 -17.32 3.22 6.90
N LYS A 115 -16.48 2.25 7.30
CA LYS A 115 -15.11 2.10 6.80
C LYS A 115 -15.10 1.83 5.29
N ILE A 116 -15.89 0.87 4.83
CA ILE A 116 -16.04 0.56 3.39
C ILE A 116 -16.62 1.77 2.63
N PHE A 117 -17.62 2.45 3.17
CA PHE A 117 -18.18 3.65 2.54
C PHE A 117 -17.11 4.72 2.31
N GLY A 118 -16.26 5.01 3.32
CA GLY A 118 -15.16 5.96 3.17
C GLY A 118 -14.16 5.54 2.09
N GLN A 119 -13.79 4.24 2.04
CA GLN A 119 -12.90 3.71 1.01
C GLN A 119 -13.51 3.85 -0.40
N VAL A 120 -14.76 3.44 -0.58
CA VAL A 120 -15.48 3.54 -1.86
C VAL A 120 -15.61 4.99 -2.31
N LEU A 121 -15.97 5.90 -1.41
CA LEU A 121 -16.12 7.32 -1.71
C LEU A 121 -14.81 7.93 -2.26
N PHE A 122 -13.71 7.77 -1.52
CA PHE A 122 -12.44 8.36 -1.93
C PHE A 122 -11.81 7.66 -3.14
N ALA A 123 -12.02 6.35 -3.29
CA ALA A 123 -11.62 5.62 -4.49
C ALA A 123 -12.42 6.07 -5.73
N ALA A 124 -13.72 6.31 -5.59
CA ALA A 124 -14.55 6.82 -6.69
C ALA A 124 -14.14 8.25 -7.09
N ILE A 125 -13.84 9.12 -6.11
CA ILE A 125 -13.32 10.47 -6.38
C ILE A 125 -11.98 10.38 -7.11
N PHE A 126 -11.06 9.54 -6.65
CA PHE A 126 -9.76 9.33 -7.30
C PHE A 126 -9.93 8.82 -8.74
N GLY A 127 -10.78 7.80 -8.96
CA GLY A 127 -11.07 7.27 -10.29
C GLY A 127 -11.70 8.31 -11.21
N TYR A 128 -12.68 9.09 -10.71
CA TYR A 128 -13.31 10.17 -11.48
C TYR A 128 -12.30 11.24 -11.87
N LEU A 129 -11.52 11.75 -10.91
CA LEU A 129 -10.53 12.78 -11.20
C LEU A 129 -9.41 12.24 -12.10
N GLY A 130 -9.01 10.98 -11.94
CA GLY A 130 -7.94 10.35 -12.70
C GLY A 130 -8.21 10.26 -14.21
N ILE A 131 -9.46 10.20 -14.63
CA ILE A 131 -9.84 10.19 -16.06
C ILE A 131 -10.15 11.59 -16.63
N HIS A 132 -10.07 12.67 -15.82
CA HIS A 132 -10.49 14.01 -16.21
C HIS A 132 -9.37 15.05 -16.29
N PHE A 133 -8.11 14.69 -16.03
CA PHE A 133 -6.99 15.63 -16.12
C PHE A 133 -6.02 15.23 -17.25
N PRO A 134 -6.35 15.46 -18.55
CA PRO A 134 -5.43 15.18 -19.63
C PRO A 134 -4.21 16.14 -19.59
N ASP A 135 -3.05 15.62 -20.01
CA ASP A 135 -1.86 16.44 -20.29
C ASP A 135 -1.90 17.02 -21.71
N ALA A 136 -0.78 17.61 -22.17
CA ALA A 136 -0.66 18.17 -23.51
C ALA A 136 -0.79 17.11 -24.63
N ASP A 137 -0.49 15.86 -24.33
CA ASP A 137 -0.59 14.72 -25.26
C ASP A 137 -1.97 14.03 -25.17
N GLY A 138 -2.89 14.55 -24.34
CA GLY A 138 -4.22 14.00 -24.13
C GLY A 138 -4.24 12.80 -23.17
N LEU A 139 -3.12 12.46 -22.53
CA LEU A 139 -3.03 11.34 -21.59
C LEU A 139 -3.59 11.72 -20.23
N THR A 140 -4.48 10.88 -19.69
CA THR A 140 -5.03 11.02 -18.34
C THR A 140 -4.21 10.22 -17.31
N PRO A 141 -4.22 10.60 -16.01
CA PRO A 141 -3.55 9.84 -14.94
C PRO A 141 -3.95 8.36 -14.88
N ILE A 142 -5.20 8.04 -15.19
CA ILE A 142 -5.75 6.68 -15.24
C ILE A 142 -6.22 6.41 -16.66
N SER A 143 -5.83 5.26 -17.22
CA SER A 143 -6.32 4.80 -18.52
C SER A 143 -7.77 4.32 -18.43
N GLN A 144 -8.50 4.42 -19.55
CA GLN A 144 -9.82 3.81 -19.67
C GLN A 144 -9.77 2.33 -20.15
N ASN A 145 -8.57 1.82 -20.39
CA ASN A 145 -8.34 0.44 -20.75
C ASN A 145 -7.92 -0.37 -19.53
N LEU A 146 -8.25 -1.65 -19.52
CA LEU A 146 -7.69 -2.58 -18.55
C LEU A 146 -6.22 -2.79 -18.88
N SER A 147 -5.33 -2.74 -17.87
CA SER A 147 -3.88 -2.84 -18.09
C SER A 147 -3.28 -4.03 -17.35
N THR A 148 -2.30 -4.67 -18.00
CA THR A 148 -1.42 -5.70 -17.40
C THR A 148 -0.03 -5.10 -17.13
N VAL A 149 0.79 -5.02 -18.17
CA VAL A 149 2.08 -4.32 -18.25
C VAL A 149 1.96 -3.10 -19.17
N ARG A 150 0.93 -3.13 -20.02
CA ARG A 150 0.48 -2.07 -20.95
C ARG A 150 -1.04 -2.12 -21.03
N ASP A 151 -1.64 -1.09 -21.59
CA ASP A 151 -3.05 -1.11 -21.92
C ASP A 151 -3.39 -2.28 -22.84
N THR A 152 -4.40 -3.04 -22.48
CA THR A 152 -4.97 -4.10 -23.33
C THR A 152 -6.00 -3.50 -24.29
N SER A 153 -6.50 -4.32 -25.23
CA SER A 153 -7.60 -3.93 -26.12
C SER A 153 -8.98 -3.82 -25.41
N ILE A 154 -9.03 -4.16 -24.12
CA ILE A 154 -10.28 -4.14 -23.35
C ILE A 154 -10.52 -2.73 -22.83
N VAL A 155 -11.44 -2.01 -23.47
CA VAL A 155 -11.88 -0.66 -23.08
C VAL A 155 -13.02 -0.79 -22.07
N LEU A 156 -12.80 -0.34 -20.85
CA LEU A 156 -13.82 -0.35 -19.79
C LEU A 156 -14.80 0.84 -19.94
N GLY A 157 -14.29 2.00 -20.41
CA GLY A 157 -15.06 3.25 -20.45
C GLY A 157 -15.24 3.89 -19.07
N GLY A 158 -15.70 5.14 -19.02
CA GLY A 158 -15.60 5.98 -17.83
C GLY A 158 -16.18 5.41 -16.53
N ILE A 159 -17.42 4.91 -16.55
CA ILE A 159 -18.08 4.39 -15.32
C ILE A 159 -17.45 3.07 -14.88
N LEU A 160 -17.18 2.16 -15.80
CA LEU A 160 -16.60 0.85 -15.47
C LEU A 160 -15.16 0.99 -14.97
N VAL A 161 -14.39 1.96 -15.45
CA VAL A 161 -13.07 2.28 -14.90
C VAL A 161 -13.18 2.75 -13.46
N ILE A 162 -14.15 3.62 -13.12
CA ILE A 162 -14.34 4.06 -11.73
C ILE A 162 -14.70 2.87 -10.84
N ILE A 163 -15.58 1.98 -11.29
CA ILE A 163 -15.92 0.76 -10.55
C ILE A 163 -14.69 -0.14 -10.36
N TRP A 164 -13.87 -0.30 -11.40
CA TRP A 164 -12.63 -1.05 -11.36
C TRP A 164 -11.63 -0.46 -10.35
N VAL A 165 -11.42 0.86 -10.39
CA VAL A 165 -10.56 1.57 -9.43
C VAL A 165 -11.08 1.41 -7.99
N VAL A 166 -12.38 1.52 -7.76
CA VAL A 166 -13.00 1.28 -6.45
C VAL A 166 -12.71 -0.15 -5.96
N LEU A 167 -12.85 -1.13 -6.84
CA LEU A 167 -12.54 -2.52 -6.52
C LEU A 167 -11.06 -2.69 -6.14
N MET A 168 -10.16 -2.17 -6.97
CA MET A 168 -8.70 -2.25 -6.77
C MET A 168 -8.28 -1.59 -5.45
N VAL A 169 -8.70 -0.35 -5.22
CA VAL A 169 -8.36 0.42 -4.01
C VAL A 169 -8.93 -0.25 -2.76
N THR A 170 -10.18 -0.69 -2.80
CA THR A 170 -10.82 -1.34 -1.65
C THR A 170 -10.18 -2.70 -1.36
N ALA A 171 -9.91 -3.52 -2.39
CA ALA A 171 -9.26 -4.81 -2.22
C ALA A 171 -7.84 -4.65 -1.65
N THR A 172 -7.04 -3.74 -2.22
CA THR A 172 -5.65 -3.54 -1.81
C THR A 172 -5.55 -2.93 -0.41
N SER A 173 -6.36 -1.91 -0.09
CA SER A 173 -6.33 -1.28 1.24
C SER A 173 -6.74 -2.25 2.35
N ASN A 174 -7.75 -3.09 2.13
CA ASN A 174 -8.10 -4.13 3.08
C ASN A 174 -7.07 -5.27 3.10
N GLY A 175 -6.45 -5.60 1.97
CA GLY A 175 -5.37 -6.59 1.89
C GLY A 175 -4.15 -6.21 2.73
N VAL A 176 -3.70 -4.95 2.64
CA VAL A 176 -2.63 -4.43 3.51
C VAL A 176 -3.06 -4.43 4.97
N ASN A 177 -4.29 -4.03 5.26
CA ASN A 177 -4.83 -4.01 6.62
C ASN A 177 -4.90 -5.42 7.25
N LEU A 178 -5.30 -6.44 6.50
CA LEU A 178 -5.29 -7.84 6.95
C LEU A 178 -3.86 -8.38 7.16
N THR A 179 -2.88 -7.84 6.45
CA THR A 179 -1.47 -8.22 6.56
C THR A 179 -0.79 -7.57 7.78
N ASP A 180 -1.31 -6.44 8.28
CA ASP A 180 -0.78 -5.70 9.44
C ASP A 180 -1.15 -6.38 10.78
N GLY A 181 -1.00 -7.70 10.85
CA GLY A 181 -1.28 -8.51 12.04
C GLY A 181 -0.04 -8.92 12.85
N LEU A 182 1.16 -8.82 12.27
CA LEU A 182 2.45 -9.11 12.91
C LEU A 182 3.43 -7.96 12.73
N ASP A 183 4.33 -7.78 13.71
CA ASP A 183 5.31 -6.70 13.78
C ASP A 183 6.15 -6.60 12.49
N GLY A 184 6.01 -5.50 11.76
CA GLY A 184 6.77 -5.22 10.55
C GLY A 184 6.33 -5.95 9.28
N LEU A 185 5.40 -6.91 9.35
CA LEU A 185 5.04 -7.75 8.20
C LEU A 185 4.53 -6.92 7.02
N ALA A 186 3.48 -6.13 7.22
CA ALA A 186 2.88 -5.31 6.18
C ALA A 186 3.82 -4.21 5.68
N THR A 187 4.53 -3.55 6.61
CA THR A 187 5.46 -2.47 6.30
C THR A 187 6.61 -2.97 5.42
N GLY A 188 7.23 -4.10 5.76
CA GLY A 188 8.33 -4.67 4.98
C GLY A 188 7.89 -5.16 3.60
N ALA A 189 6.70 -5.77 3.48
CA ALA A 189 6.13 -6.15 2.19
C ALA A 189 5.85 -4.92 1.30
N ALA A 190 5.33 -3.83 1.89
CA ALA A 190 5.08 -2.58 1.17
C ALA A 190 6.37 -1.95 0.63
N VAL A 191 7.47 -1.95 1.41
CA VAL A 191 8.80 -1.48 0.94
C VAL A 191 9.20 -2.20 -0.34
N MET A 192 9.09 -3.54 -0.37
CA MET A 192 9.48 -4.33 -1.55
C MET A 192 8.62 -3.99 -2.78
N THR A 193 7.31 -3.83 -2.59
CA THR A 193 6.40 -3.47 -3.68
C THR A 193 6.65 -2.05 -4.21
N PHE A 194 6.90 -1.06 -3.33
CA PHE A 194 7.25 0.30 -3.77
C PHE A 194 8.60 0.34 -4.49
N ILE A 195 9.59 -0.47 -4.08
CA ILE A 195 10.86 -0.59 -4.84
C ILE A 195 10.59 -1.12 -6.25
N ALA A 196 9.69 -2.10 -6.42
CA ALA A 196 9.31 -2.58 -7.74
C ALA A 196 8.68 -1.46 -8.59
N TYR A 197 7.82 -0.62 -8.01
CA TYR A 197 7.24 0.52 -8.73
C TYR A 197 8.27 1.57 -9.14
N ILE A 198 9.32 1.78 -8.33
CA ILE A 198 10.45 2.63 -8.75
C ILE A 198 11.10 2.08 -10.02
N LEU A 199 11.39 0.77 -10.03
CA LEU A 199 12.03 0.11 -11.18
C LEU A 199 11.15 0.18 -12.42
N ILE A 200 9.85 -0.09 -12.28
CA ILE A 200 8.86 -0.02 -13.35
C ILE A 200 8.76 1.40 -13.89
N GLY A 201 8.54 2.40 -13.06
CA GLY A 201 8.38 3.79 -13.50
C GLY A 201 9.65 4.36 -14.17
N VAL A 202 10.85 3.97 -13.69
CA VAL A 202 12.12 4.32 -14.36
C VAL A 202 12.23 3.65 -15.71
N TRP A 203 11.84 2.38 -15.82
CA TRP A 203 11.83 1.64 -17.09
C TRP A 203 10.87 2.29 -18.09
N GLU A 204 9.62 2.51 -17.71
CA GLU A 204 8.59 3.15 -18.55
C GLU A 204 9.02 4.53 -19.04
N PHE A 205 9.66 5.31 -18.17
CA PHE A 205 10.24 6.60 -18.57
C PHE A 205 11.26 6.43 -19.70
N GLY A 206 12.13 5.43 -19.63
CA GLY A 206 13.13 5.13 -20.66
C GLY A 206 12.53 4.62 -21.98
N GLN A 207 11.32 4.05 -21.96
CA GLN A 207 10.66 3.47 -23.14
C GLN A 207 9.69 4.43 -23.86
N ARG A 208 9.69 5.71 -23.50
CA ARG A 208 8.87 6.72 -24.19
C ARG A 208 9.26 6.83 -25.66
N CYS A 209 8.28 7.02 -26.54
CA CYS A 209 8.49 7.17 -27.98
C CYS A 209 9.31 8.42 -28.36
N SER A 210 9.44 9.39 -27.47
CA SER A 210 10.32 10.55 -27.61
C SER A 210 11.79 10.25 -27.29
N ILE A 211 12.08 9.15 -26.60
CA ILE A 211 13.43 8.75 -26.17
C ILE A 211 13.93 7.54 -26.98
N THR A 212 13.05 6.59 -27.21
CA THR A 212 13.38 5.32 -27.89
C THR A 212 12.71 5.29 -29.25
N THR A 213 13.49 5.03 -30.30
CA THR A 213 12.99 4.87 -31.69
C THR A 213 12.48 3.46 -32.00
N SER A 214 12.37 2.59 -31.00
CA SER A 214 11.86 1.22 -31.15
C SER A 214 10.38 1.24 -31.53
N SER A 215 9.96 0.27 -32.37
CA SER A 215 8.54 0.03 -32.69
C SER A 215 7.68 -0.30 -31.44
N ASN A 216 8.33 -0.70 -30.36
CA ASN A 216 7.69 -1.12 -29.09
C ASN A 216 7.65 0.00 -28.05
N CYS A 217 7.91 1.26 -28.41
CA CYS A 217 7.78 2.38 -27.49
C CYS A 217 6.35 2.47 -26.94
N TYR A 218 6.23 2.93 -25.68
CA TYR A 218 4.95 3.08 -25.00
C TYR A 218 4.97 4.30 -24.11
N ILE A 219 3.91 5.09 -24.12
CA ILE A 219 3.82 6.31 -23.37
C ILE A 219 2.87 6.10 -22.20
N VAL A 220 3.45 6.14 -20.98
CA VAL A 220 2.71 6.25 -19.71
C VAL A 220 2.83 7.69 -19.24
N ARG A 221 1.78 8.21 -18.63
CA ARG A 221 1.80 9.54 -18.05
C ARG A 221 2.59 9.56 -16.75
N ASP A 222 3.50 10.52 -16.61
CA ASP A 222 4.26 10.84 -15.39
C ASP A 222 5.01 9.67 -14.71
N PRO A 223 5.57 8.66 -15.41
CA PRO A 223 6.10 7.46 -14.77
C PRO A 223 7.31 7.76 -13.89
N LEU A 224 8.16 8.75 -14.27
CA LEU A 224 9.31 9.13 -13.46
C LEU A 224 8.89 9.82 -12.16
N ASP A 225 7.81 10.61 -12.18
CA ASP A 225 7.32 11.28 -11.00
C ASP A 225 6.60 10.31 -10.04
N LEU A 226 5.89 9.34 -10.59
CA LEU A 226 5.36 8.20 -9.82
C LEU A 226 6.49 7.36 -9.20
N ALA A 227 7.65 7.23 -9.86
CA ALA A 227 8.84 6.60 -9.27
C ALA A 227 9.42 7.43 -8.11
N VAL A 228 9.41 8.77 -8.20
CA VAL A 228 9.79 9.67 -7.09
C VAL A 228 8.85 9.50 -5.90
N LEU A 229 7.54 9.46 -6.14
CA LEU A 229 6.54 9.20 -5.10
C LEU A 229 6.74 7.81 -4.47
N SER A 230 6.96 6.78 -5.29
CA SER A 230 7.22 5.41 -4.81
C SER A 230 8.47 5.35 -3.94
N ALA A 231 9.52 6.12 -4.27
CA ALA A 231 10.74 6.21 -3.47
C ALA A 231 10.47 6.91 -2.12
N ALA A 232 9.68 7.98 -2.10
CA ALA A 232 9.26 8.62 -0.86
C ALA A 232 8.49 7.64 0.05
N LEU A 233 7.58 6.85 -0.53
CA LEU A 233 6.82 5.83 0.20
C LEU A 233 7.70 4.69 0.70
N ALA A 234 8.62 4.18 -0.13
CA ALA A 234 9.58 3.15 0.26
C ALA A 234 10.47 3.64 1.41
N GLY A 235 10.98 4.88 1.31
CA GLY A 235 11.79 5.51 2.34
C GLY A 235 11.01 5.72 3.65
N ALA A 236 9.78 6.24 3.57
CA ALA A 236 8.92 6.42 4.74
C ALA A 236 8.64 5.09 5.45
N CYS A 237 8.30 4.05 4.70
CA CYS A 237 8.08 2.70 5.24
C CYS A 237 9.37 2.11 5.83
N ALA A 238 10.51 2.25 5.17
CA ALA A 238 11.79 1.73 5.66
C ALA A 238 12.22 2.41 6.98
N GLY A 239 12.06 3.74 7.08
CA GLY A 239 12.33 4.47 8.32
C GLY A 239 11.39 4.09 9.46
N PHE A 240 10.11 3.87 9.15
CA PHE A 240 9.13 3.40 10.13
C PHE A 240 9.39 1.96 10.57
N LEU A 241 9.79 1.09 9.65
CA LEU A 241 10.07 -0.32 9.89
C LEU A 241 11.12 -0.52 10.98
N TRP A 242 12.09 0.39 11.11
CA TRP A 242 13.08 0.35 12.18
C TRP A 242 12.47 0.28 13.58
N TRP A 243 11.32 0.91 13.77
CA TRP A 243 10.57 0.96 15.04
C TRP A 243 9.42 -0.02 15.11
N ASN A 244 8.91 -0.45 13.94
CA ASN A 244 7.79 -1.37 13.82
C ASN A 244 8.22 -2.85 13.73
N ALA A 245 9.50 -3.13 13.43
CA ALA A 245 10.04 -4.49 13.47
C ALA A 245 10.01 -5.07 14.89
N SER A 246 9.85 -6.40 14.99
CA SER A 246 9.70 -7.10 16.27
C SER A 246 10.96 -6.99 17.16
N PRO A 247 10.81 -6.63 18.45
CA PRO A 247 9.58 -6.26 19.15
C PRO A 247 9.16 -4.81 18.85
N ALA A 248 7.96 -4.63 18.28
CA ALA A 248 7.50 -3.34 17.81
C ALA A 248 7.36 -2.30 18.93
N LYS A 249 7.87 -1.10 18.67
CA LYS A 249 7.72 0.07 19.56
C LYS A 249 6.49 0.90 19.23
N ILE A 250 5.91 0.69 18.04
CA ILE A 250 4.72 1.36 17.55
C ILE A 250 4.07 0.49 16.47
N PHE A 251 2.75 0.45 16.44
CA PHE A 251 1.97 -0.19 15.38
C PHE A 251 1.55 0.83 14.33
N MET A 252 1.48 0.37 13.08
CA MET A 252 1.07 1.20 11.95
C MET A 252 -0.38 1.63 12.08
N GLY A 253 -1.26 0.70 12.48
CA GLY A 253 -2.69 0.91 12.63
C GLY A 253 -3.44 1.00 11.30
N ASP A 254 -4.77 1.17 11.40
CA ASP A 254 -5.63 1.34 10.24
C ASP A 254 -5.29 2.62 9.46
N THR A 255 -4.77 3.63 10.15
CA THR A 255 -4.24 4.88 9.56
C THR A 255 -3.21 4.60 8.47
N GLY A 256 -2.23 3.74 8.77
CA GLY A 256 -1.15 3.47 7.83
C GLY A 256 -1.51 2.40 6.81
N SER A 257 -2.16 1.32 7.25
CA SER A 257 -2.47 0.19 6.37
C SER A 257 -3.43 0.56 5.25
N LEU A 258 -4.47 1.37 5.54
CA LEU A 258 -5.39 1.85 4.50
C LEU A 258 -4.71 2.86 3.57
N ALA A 259 -3.88 3.76 4.12
CA ALA A 259 -3.12 4.73 3.32
C ALA A 259 -2.17 4.03 2.35
N LEU A 260 -1.37 3.07 2.84
CA LEU A 260 -0.43 2.33 2.01
C LEU A 260 -1.12 1.49 0.93
N GLY A 261 -2.22 0.82 1.29
CA GLY A 261 -3.00 0.07 0.30
C GLY A 261 -3.60 0.95 -0.78
N GLY A 262 -4.07 2.15 -0.42
CA GLY A 262 -4.52 3.16 -1.38
C GLY A 262 -3.41 3.65 -2.29
N ALA A 263 -2.22 3.93 -1.73
CA ALA A 263 -1.05 4.33 -2.51
C ALA A 263 -0.60 3.22 -3.49
N LEU A 264 -0.57 1.95 -3.02
CA LEU A 264 -0.23 0.80 -3.87
C LEU A 264 -1.18 0.67 -5.06
N ALA A 265 -2.49 0.73 -4.82
CA ALA A 265 -3.49 0.67 -5.90
C ALA A 265 -3.42 1.91 -6.80
N GLY A 266 -3.29 3.10 -6.22
CA GLY A 266 -3.24 4.35 -6.96
C GLY A 266 -2.03 4.45 -7.89
N ILE A 267 -0.85 4.03 -7.44
CA ILE A 267 0.35 3.98 -8.29
C ILE A 267 0.20 2.93 -9.39
N ALA A 268 -0.32 1.73 -9.06
CA ALA A 268 -0.51 0.67 -10.05
C ALA A 268 -1.46 1.09 -11.18
N THR A 269 -2.56 1.78 -10.85
CA THR A 269 -3.50 2.29 -11.87
C THR A 269 -2.88 3.42 -12.70
N SER A 270 -2.07 4.29 -12.07
CA SER A 270 -1.41 5.40 -12.78
C SER A 270 -0.24 4.95 -13.65
N LEU A 271 0.48 3.87 -13.28
CA LEU A 271 1.51 3.22 -14.11
C LEU A 271 0.92 2.23 -15.14
N ARG A 272 -0.41 2.08 -15.19
CA ARG A 272 -1.10 1.13 -16.10
C ARG A 272 -0.65 -0.32 -15.92
N ILE A 273 -0.49 -0.74 -14.68
CA ILE A 273 -0.05 -2.08 -14.27
C ILE A 273 -1.02 -2.71 -13.26
N GLU A 274 -2.33 -2.47 -13.42
CA GLU A 274 -3.35 -2.86 -12.43
C GLU A 274 -3.32 -4.37 -12.14
N LEU A 275 -3.33 -5.21 -13.19
CA LEU A 275 -3.32 -6.66 -13.00
C LEU A 275 -1.95 -7.17 -12.54
N LEU A 276 -0.87 -6.46 -12.85
CA LEU A 276 0.46 -6.79 -12.35
C LEU A 276 0.58 -6.55 -10.84
N LEU A 277 -0.29 -5.73 -10.24
CA LEU A 277 -0.36 -5.59 -8.78
C LEU A 277 -0.64 -6.92 -8.08
N ILE A 278 -1.33 -7.87 -8.74
CA ILE A 278 -1.62 -9.19 -8.16
C ILE A 278 -0.33 -9.94 -7.82
N PRO A 279 0.62 -10.19 -8.73
CA PRO A 279 1.91 -10.78 -8.36
C PRO A 279 2.81 -9.83 -7.58
N LEU A 280 2.89 -8.52 -7.88
CA LEU A 280 3.75 -7.59 -7.15
C LEU A 280 3.33 -7.43 -5.68
N GLY A 281 2.03 -7.41 -5.40
CA GLY A 281 1.43 -7.42 -4.07
C GLY A 281 1.08 -8.82 -3.57
N GLY A 282 1.73 -9.87 -4.08
CA GLY A 282 1.31 -11.27 -3.92
C GLY A 282 1.12 -11.71 -2.47
N LEU A 283 1.92 -11.20 -1.54
CA LEU A 283 1.73 -11.50 -0.12
C LEU A 283 0.38 -10.98 0.39
N PHE A 284 0.00 -9.74 0.04
CA PHE A 284 -1.30 -9.16 0.43
C PHE A 284 -2.45 -9.96 -0.18
N VAL A 285 -2.28 -10.43 -1.42
CA VAL A 285 -3.26 -11.28 -2.10
C VAL A 285 -3.39 -12.64 -1.42
N ILE A 286 -2.28 -13.32 -1.09
CA ILE A 286 -2.27 -14.62 -0.41
C ILE A 286 -2.96 -14.52 0.95
N ILE A 287 -2.64 -13.50 1.73
CA ILE A 287 -3.23 -13.28 3.06
C ILE A 287 -4.74 -13.01 2.93
N SER A 288 -5.16 -12.14 2.02
CA SER A 288 -6.57 -11.85 1.77
C SER A 288 -7.33 -13.08 1.28
N ALA A 289 -6.75 -13.84 0.36
CA ALA A 289 -7.31 -15.08 -0.16
C ALA A 289 -7.53 -16.10 0.95
N SER A 290 -6.60 -16.20 1.92
CA SER A 290 -6.75 -17.10 3.06
C SER A 290 -8.00 -16.79 3.90
N VAL A 291 -8.32 -15.50 4.08
CA VAL A 291 -9.54 -15.08 4.79
C VAL A 291 -10.78 -15.38 3.99
N ILE A 292 -10.78 -15.06 2.68
CA ILE A 292 -11.92 -15.33 1.79
C ILE A 292 -12.20 -16.84 1.75
N LEU A 293 -11.18 -17.66 1.53
CA LEU A 293 -11.31 -19.12 1.51
C LEU A 293 -11.82 -19.68 2.84
N GLN A 294 -11.29 -19.20 3.95
CA GLN A 294 -11.76 -19.61 5.28
C GLN A 294 -13.25 -19.31 5.48
N VAL A 295 -13.68 -18.08 5.15
CA VAL A 295 -15.08 -17.65 5.33
C VAL A 295 -16.03 -18.43 4.41
N LEU A 296 -15.65 -18.61 3.13
CA LEU A 296 -16.46 -19.35 2.17
C LEU A 296 -16.61 -20.83 2.60
N TYR A 297 -15.50 -21.47 2.96
CA TYR A 297 -15.51 -22.86 3.40
C TYR A 297 -16.30 -23.06 4.70
N PHE A 298 -16.11 -22.14 5.67
CA PHE A 298 -16.87 -22.19 6.93
C PHE A 298 -18.37 -22.11 6.71
N LYS A 299 -18.82 -21.21 5.83
CA LYS A 299 -20.23 -21.08 5.46
C LYS A 299 -20.75 -22.31 4.69
N ALA A 300 -19.98 -22.81 3.74
CA ALA A 300 -20.38 -23.94 2.89
C ALA A 300 -20.46 -25.28 3.66
N THR A 301 -19.63 -25.43 4.72
CA THR A 301 -19.53 -26.68 5.48
C THR A 301 -20.23 -26.67 6.84
N GLY A 302 -20.96 -25.59 7.15
CA GLY A 302 -21.67 -25.47 8.43
C GLY A 302 -20.74 -25.39 9.65
N GLY A 303 -19.56 -24.72 9.51
CA GLY A 303 -18.70 -24.41 10.64
C GLY A 303 -17.31 -25.06 10.64
N LYS A 304 -16.95 -25.86 9.63
CA LYS A 304 -15.57 -26.42 9.51
C LYS A 304 -14.59 -25.34 9.07
N ARG A 305 -13.33 -25.49 9.51
CA ARG A 305 -12.24 -24.55 9.21
C ARG A 305 -11.16 -25.23 8.39
N ILE A 306 -10.61 -24.52 7.38
CA ILE A 306 -9.42 -24.92 6.62
C ILE A 306 -8.17 -24.62 7.46
N PHE A 307 -8.05 -23.38 7.91
CA PHE A 307 -6.96 -22.90 8.75
C PHE A 307 -7.39 -22.88 10.21
N LYS A 308 -6.47 -23.08 11.16
CA LYS A 308 -6.76 -22.92 12.59
C LYS A 308 -7.30 -21.53 12.88
N MET A 309 -6.72 -20.50 12.21
CA MET A 309 -7.15 -19.11 12.24
C MET A 309 -6.83 -18.43 10.91
N ALA A 310 -7.64 -17.48 10.48
CA ALA A 310 -7.35 -16.57 9.38
C ALA A 310 -7.30 -15.14 9.94
N PRO A 311 -6.46 -14.25 9.39
CA PRO A 311 -5.54 -14.42 8.26
C PRO A 311 -4.41 -15.43 8.46
N LEU A 312 -3.76 -15.84 7.35
CA LEU A 312 -2.84 -17.00 7.28
C LEU A 312 -1.68 -16.92 8.27
N GLN A 313 -1.13 -15.76 8.60
CA GLN A 313 -0.05 -15.59 9.57
C GLN A 313 -0.42 -16.15 10.95
N HIS A 314 -1.66 -15.97 11.40
CA HIS A 314 -2.13 -16.47 12.70
C HIS A 314 -2.32 -18.00 12.71
N HIS A 315 -2.54 -18.61 11.55
CA HIS A 315 -2.50 -20.08 11.46
C HIS A 315 -1.13 -20.61 11.85
N PHE A 316 -0.05 -19.99 11.35
CA PHE A 316 1.32 -20.40 11.65
C PHE A 316 1.71 -20.14 13.11
N GLU A 317 1.23 -19.05 13.73
CA GLU A 317 1.40 -18.84 15.18
C GLU A 317 0.73 -19.97 15.99
N LEU A 318 -0.50 -20.36 15.64
CA LEU A 318 -1.24 -21.42 16.34
C LEU A 318 -0.69 -22.84 16.10
N ILE A 319 0.20 -23.04 15.14
CA ILE A 319 0.95 -24.30 14.97
C ILE A 319 2.34 -24.25 15.58
N GLY A 320 2.68 -23.12 16.27
CA GLY A 320 3.88 -23.03 17.10
C GLY A 320 5.08 -22.33 16.43
N TRP A 321 4.90 -21.63 15.30
CA TRP A 321 5.99 -20.84 14.73
C TRP A 321 6.16 -19.52 15.49
N GLY A 322 7.41 -19.14 15.74
CA GLY A 322 7.73 -17.84 16.33
C GLY A 322 7.43 -16.70 15.35
N GLU A 323 6.96 -15.55 15.86
CA GLU A 323 6.56 -14.40 15.07
C GLU A 323 7.63 -13.93 14.08
N VAL A 324 8.88 -13.78 14.53
CA VAL A 324 10.00 -13.37 13.68
C VAL A 324 10.21 -14.35 12.52
N THR A 325 10.07 -15.66 12.79
CA THR A 325 10.20 -16.70 11.76
C THR A 325 9.12 -16.57 10.69
N ILE A 326 7.87 -16.28 11.10
CA ILE A 326 6.75 -16.08 10.18
C ILE A 326 7.02 -14.84 9.32
N VAL A 327 7.38 -13.72 9.94
CA VAL A 327 7.64 -12.45 9.24
C VAL A 327 8.76 -12.62 8.22
N MET A 328 9.89 -13.23 8.61
CA MET A 328 11.01 -13.44 7.69
C MET A 328 10.64 -14.33 6.50
N ARG A 329 9.92 -15.44 6.75
CA ARG A 329 9.48 -16.33 5.66
C ARG A 329 8.46 -15.66 4.75
N PHE A 330 7.56 -14.85 5.29
CA PHE A 330 6.57 -14.12 4.51
C PHE A 330 7.21 -12.98 3.70
N TRP A 331 8.27 -12.35 4.20
CA TRP A 331 9.07 -11.41 3.41
C TRP A 331 9.79 -12.10 2.25
N ILE A 332 10.29 -13.32 2.45
CA ILE A 332 10.86 -14.13 1.35
C ILE A 332 9.79 -14.40 0.30
N ILE A 333 8.58 -14.81 0.71
CA ILE A 333 7.45 -15.00 -0.21
C ILE A 333 7.11 -13.69 -0.94
N SER A 334 7.03 -12.56 -0.22
CA SER A 334 6.81 -11.25 -0.82
C SER A 334 7.87 -10.90 -1.85
N GLY A 335 9.15 -11.11 -1.52
CA GLY A 335 10.27 -10.88 -2.45
C GLY A 335 10.20 -11.76 -3.71
N LEU A 336 9.84 -13.04 -3.56
CA LEU A 336 9.63 -13.94 -4.70
C LEU A 336 8.45 -13.50 -5.57
N CYS A 337 7.36 -13.07 -4.96
CA CYS A 337 6.19 -12.52 -5.67
C CYS A 337 6.56 -11.23 -6.44
N VAL A 338 7.30 -10.32 -5.81
CA VAL A 338 7.82 -9.11 -6.46
C VAL A 338 8.75 -9.46 -7.62
N ALA A 339 9.68 -10.40 -7.42
CA ALA A 339 10.59 -10.86 -8.49
C ALA A 339 9.81 -11.49 -9.66
N ALA A 340 8.79 -12.30 -9.39
CA ALA A 340 7.92 -12.86 -10.41
C ALA A 340 7.15 -11.76 -11.17
N GLY A 341 6.59 -10.77 -10.44
CA GLY A 341 5.91 -9.62 -11.05
C GLY A 341 6.82 -8.81 -11.96
N LEU A 342 8.04 -8.49 -11.50
CA LEU A 342 9.06 -7.81 -12.32
C LEU A 342 9.49 -8.68 -13.52
N GLY A 343 9.64 -9.98 -13.33
CA GLY A 343 9.94 -10.92 -14.42
C GLY A 343 8.86 -10.92 -15.50
N LEU A 344 7.58 -10.94 -15.11
CA LEU A 344 6.45 -10.83 -16.03
C LEU A 344 6.45 -9.48 -16.77
N PHE A 345 6.73 -8.38 -16.04
CA PHE A 345 6.85 -7.06 -16.63
C PHE A 345 7.90 -7.01 -17.72
N TYR A 346 9.13 -7.42 -17.43
CA TYR A 346 10.22 -7.41 -18.40
C TYR A 346 10.01 -8.41 -19.54
N ALA A 347 9.49 -9.61 -19.26
CA ALA A 347 9.22 -10.61 -20.29
C ALA A 347 8.26 -10.07 -21.35
N GLN A 348 7.19 -9.40 -20.96
CA GLN A 348 6.24 -8.82 -21.91
C GLN A 348 6.83 -7.64 -22.72
N TRP A 349 7.80 -6.90 -22.16
CA TRP A 349 8.50 -5.83 -22.88
C TRP A 349 9.51 -6.37 -23.90
N VAL A 350 10.14 -7.50 -23.64
CA VAL A 350 11.17 -8.08 -24.51
C VAL A 350 10.55 -8.96 -25.61
N SER A 351 9.38 -9.57 -25.35
CA SER A 351 8.71 -10.49 -26.29
C SER A 351 7.87 -9.78 -27.37
N ASN A 352 7.63 -8.49 -27.24
CA ASN A 352 6.93 -7.64 -28.23
C ASN A 352 7.92 -6.69 -28.91
#